data_d7f79e380795c907551d2356a1a010b7
#
_entry.id   d7f79e380795c907551d2356a1a010b7
#
_cell.length_a   1.000
_cell.length_b   1.000
_cell.length_c   1.000
_cell.angle_alpha   90.00
_cell.angle_beta   90.00
_cell.angle_gamma   90.00
#
_symmetry.space_group_name_H-M   'P 1'
#
loop_
_entity.id
_entity.type
_entity.pdbx_description
1 polymer ?
#
loop_
_entity_poly.entity_id
_entity_poly.type
_entity_poly.pdbx_seq_one_letter_code
_entity_poly.pdbx_strand_id
1 'polypeptide(L)'
;MRAPSRHRLAEAGLSVERWALKKIGIYGGTFDPVHHAHLILARDALEILGLDQVILVPAAISPLKKTAPIASGELRLAMVRAAMKGEPKFAVDDCELRRPPPSYTIDTVEEIRKSKRDTAIYCLIGEDNVDRLTNWHRFTELEKMVHLVILDRTGQPPTHSYPVIDRKIDISATEIRKRVASGRSIRYLVPPAVEEIIRREKLYLEQPQ
;
A
#
# COMPACT_ATOMS: atom_id res chain seq x y z
N MET A 1 39.81 -4.72 -7.24
CA MET A 1 39.83 -3.40 -6.61
C MET A 1 38.90 -3.43 -5.40
N ARG A 2 39.45 -3.22 -4.18
CA ARG A 2 38.62 -3.15 -2.95
C ARG A 2 37.96 -1.77 -2.86
N ALA A 3 36.68 -1.72 -2.55
CA ALA A 3 35.96 -0.46 -2.27
C ALA A 3 36.67 0.30 -1.12
N PRO A 4 36.75 1.64 -1.16
CA PRO A 4 37.38 2.42 -0.11
C PRO A 4 36.59 2.28 1.20
N SER A 5 37.33 2.21 2.33
CA SER A 5 36.72 2.10 3.65
C SER A 5 35.98 3.39 4.01
N ARG A 6 34.92 3.29 4.84
CA ARG A 6 34.09 4.44 5.31
C ARG A 6 34.93 5.58 5.89
N HIS A 7 36.10 5.29 6.45
CA HIS A 7 37.00 6.29 7.04
C HIS A 7 37.64 7.23 6.01
N ARG A 8 38.03 6.69 4.84
CA ARG A 8 38.64 7.52 3.77
C ARG A 8 37.67 8.44 3.04
N LEU A 9 36.35 8.13 3.09
CA LEU A 9 35.32 8.95 2.45
C LEU A 9 34.98 10.19 3.29
N ALA A 10 35.09 10.09 4.62
CA ALA A 10 34.90 11.23 5.54
C ALA A 10 35.99 12.30 5.38
N GLU A 11 37.24 11.89 5.11
CA GLU A 11 38.35 12.81 4.89
C GLU A 11 38.26 13.56 3.55
N ALA A 12 37.48 13.07 2.59
CA ALA A 12 37.26 13.71 1.29
C ALA A 12 36.10 14.69 1.27
N GLY A 13 35.44 14.99 2.42
CA GLY A 13 34.31 15.90 2.50
C GLY A 13 33.04 15.39 1.79
N LEU A 14 33.01 14.11 1.40
CA LEU A 14 31.87 13.47 0.78
C LEU A 14 31.00 12.90 1.91
N SER A 15 29.84 13.50 2.15
CA SER A 15 28.91 12.98 3.14
C SER A 15 28.53 11.52 2.80
N VAL A 16 28.61 10.63 3.79
CA VAL A 16 28.28 9.19 3.66
C VAL A 16 26.83 8.99 3.25
N GLU A 17 25.96 9.99 3.44
CA GLU A 17 24.55 9.97 3.07
C GLU A 17 24.29 9.87 1.56
N ARG A 18 25.27 10.18 0.72
CA ARG A 18 25.16 10.23 -0.75
C ARG A 18 25.10 8.85 -1.41
N TRP A 19 25.33 7.76 -0.66
CA TRP A 19 25.42 6.39 -1.18
C TRP A 19 24.33 5.45 -0.69
N ALA A 20 23.45 5.88 0.21
CA ALA A 20 22.33 5.07 0.60
C ALA A 20 21.23 5.15 -0.48
N LEU A 21 20.87 4.00 -1.05
CA LEU A 21 19.71 3.91 -1.93
C LEU A 21 18.47 4.40 -1.20
N LYS A 22 17.66 5.24 -1.84
CA LYS A 22 16.34 5.59 -1.30
C LYS A 22 15.53 4.30 -1.15
N LYS A 23 14.71 4.24 -0.09
CA LYS A 23 13.84 3.11 0.20
C LYS A 23 12.39 3.54 0.06
N ILE A 24 11.64 2.90 -0.82
CA ILE A 24 10.25 3.23 -1.08
C ILE A 24 9.38 2.02 -0.84
N GLY A 25 8.31 2.20 -0.05
CA GLY A 25 7.22 1.23 0.06
C GLY A 25 6.17 1.46 -1.03
N ILE A 26 5.75 0.42 -1.72
CA ILE A 26 4.58 0.42 -2.60
C ILE A 26 3.48 -0.37 -1.89
N TYR A 27 2.37 0.28 -1.59
CA TYR A 27 1.22 -0.33 -0.96
C TYR A 27 0.02 -0.32 -1.91
N GLY A 28 -0.12 -1.40 -2.68
CA GLY A 28 -1.26 -1.63 -3.56
C GLY A 28 -2.49 -2.10 -2.79
N GLY A 29 -3.65 -1.59 -3.13
CA GLY A 29 -4.88 -2.01 -2.48
C GLY A 29 -6.14 -1.56 -3.21
N THR A 30 -7.25 -2.24 -2.96
CA THR A 30 -8.55 -1.80 -3.50
C THR A 30 -9.01 -0.49 -2.85
N PHE A 31 -8.75 -0.32 -1.53
CA PHE A 31 -9.14 0.85 -0.72
C PHE A 31 -10.61 1.25 -0.89
N ASP A 32 -11.51 0.31 -0.64
CA ASP A 32 -12.95 0.47 -0.86
C ASP A 32 -13.78 0.30 0.45
N PRO A 33 -13.67 1.24 1.43
CA PRO A 33 -12.80 2.42 1.46
C PRO A 33 -11.41 2.15 2.06
N VAL A 34 -10.51 3.13 1.95
CA VAL A 34 -9.32 3.24 2.81
C VAL A 34 -9.76 3.45 4.26
N HIS A 35 -9.04 2.84 5.24
CA HIS A 35 -9.40 2.88 6.66
C HIS A 35 -8.17 2.86 7.57
N HIS A 36 -8.37 3.10 8.86
CA HIS A 36 -7.26 3.26 9.80
C HIS A 36 -6.30 2.06 9.86
N ALA A 37 -6.76 0.82 9.68
CA ALA A 37 -5.83 -0.31 9.63
C ALA A 37 -4.83 -0.21 8.47
N HIS A 38 -5.25 0.27 7.28
CA HIS A 38 -4.32 0.53 6.18
C HIS A 38 -3.27 1.58 6.56
N LEU A 39 -3.71 2.67 7.20
CA LEU A 39 -2.86 3.82 7.54
C LEU A 39 -1.85 3.46 8.62
N ILE A 40 -2.28 2.74 9.65
CA ILE A 40 -1.43 2.31 10.77
C ILE A 40 -0.36 1.34 10.27
N LEU A 41 -0.73 0.31 9.52
CA LEU A 41 0.22 -0.65 8.96
C LEU A 41 1.21 -0.01 7.98
N ALA A 42 0.73 0.94 7.17
CA ALA A 42 1.61 1.70 6.27
C ALA A 42 2.60 2.59 7.06
N ARG A 43 2.18 3.16 8.19
CA ARG A 43 3.03 3.94 9.11
C ARG A 43 4.06 3.04 9.78
N ASP A 44 3.64 1.89 10.31
CA ASP A 44 4.55 0.92 10.91
C ASP A 44 5.61 0.46 9.89
N ALA A 45 5.20 0.17 8.65
CA ALA A 45 6.12 -0.20 7.58
C ALA A 45 7.14 0.93 7.28
N LEU A 46 6.67 2.18 7.20
CA LEU A 46 7.54 3.34 7.00
C LEU A 46 8.64 3.42 8.07
N GLU A 47 8.25 3.23 9.34
CA GLU A 47 9.13 3.41 10.49
C GLU A 47 10.04 2.20 10.71
N ILE A 48 9.51 0.99 10.71
CA ILE A 48 10.25 -0.25 10.98
C ILE A 48 11.29 -0.53 9.88
N LEU A 49 10.94 -0.32 8.61
CA LEU A 49 11.85 -0.55 7.48
C LEU A 49 12.75 0.66 7.18
N GLY A 50 12.52 1.80 7.86
CA GLY A 50 13.24 3.04 7.59
C GLY A 50 13.04 3.52 6.16
N LEU A 51 11.78 3.52 5.67
CA LEU A 51 11.45 3.97 4.33
C LEU A 51 11.51 5.50 4.24
N ASP A 52 11.96 6.02 3.11
CA ASP A 52 11.90 7.45 2.82
C ASP A 52 10.48 7.89 2.45
N GLN A 53 9.73 6.99 1.81
CA GLN A 53 8.36 7.25 1.35
C GLN A 53 7.55 5.96 1.25
N VAL A 54 6.25 6.03 1.49
CA VAL A 54 5.26 5.00 1.12
C VAL A 54 4.33 5.56 0.07
N ILE A 55 4.15 4.83 -1.04
CA ILE A 55 3.25 5.17 -2.13
C ILE A 55 2.04 4.23 -2.06
N LEU A 56 0.86 4.80 -1.82
CA LEU A 56 -0.40 4.06 -1.90
C LEU A 56 -0.89 4.05 -3.34
N VAL A 57 -1.21 2.87 -3.86
CA VAL A 57 -1.65 2.67 -5.26
C VAL A 57 -3.04 2.03 -5.26
N PRO A 58 -4.11 2.81 -5.50
CA PRO A 58 -5.46 2.26 -5.66
C PRO A 58 -5.55 1.38 -6.91
N ALA A 59 -5.86 0.09 -6.72
CA ALA A 59 -6.01 -0.85 -7.81
C ALA A 59 -7.24 -0.53 -8.68
N ALA A 60 -7.14 -0.63 -10.01
CA ALA A 60 -8.30 -0.53 -10.89
C ALA A 60 -9.21 -1.75 -10.67
N ILE A 61 -8.78 -2.92 -11.11
CA ILE A 61 -9.45 -4.20 -10.87
C ILE A 61 -8.35 -5.22 -10.54
N SER A 62 -8.41 -5.78 -9.33
CA SER A 62 -7.50 -6.87 -8.95
C SER A 62 -7.89 -8.14 -9.69
N PRO A 63 -6.96 -8.80 -10.42
CA PRO A 63 -7.25 -10.01 -11.16
C PRO A 63 -7.67 -11.19 -10.26
N LEU A 64 -7.36 -11.11 -8.97
CA LEU A 64 -7.65 -12.15 -7.99
C LEU A 64 -9.00 -11.96 -7.26
N LYS A 65 -9.67 -10.83 -7.46
CA LYS A 65 -10.98 -10.56 -6.84
C LYS A 65 -12.11 -10.91 -7.79
N LYS A 66 -13.08 -11.68 -7.30
CA LYS A 66 -14.26 -12.11 -8.07
C LYS A 66 -15.29 -10.99 -8.27
N THR A 67 -15.25 -9.96 -7.42
CA THR A 67 -16.21 -8.84 -7.43
C THR A 67 -15.49 -7.52 -7.66
N ALA A 68 -16.10 -6.68 -8.50
CA ALA A 68 -15.63 -5.31 -8.68
C ALA A 68 -15.76 -4.48 -7.37
N PRO A 69 -14.94 -3.44 -7.19
CA PRO A 69 -15.14 -2.49 -6.10
C PRO A 69 -16.51 -1.81 -6.21
N ILE A 70 -17.11 -1.46 -5.07
CA ILE A 70 -18.40 -0.74 -5.04
C ILE A 70 -18.19 0.73 -5.43
N ALA A 71 -17.19 1.40 -4.81
CA ALA A 71 -16.83 2.75 -5.19
C ALA A 71 -15.99 2.77 -6.48
N SER A 72 -16.26 3.75 -7.35
CA SER A 72 -15.47 3.97 -8.57
C SER A 72 -13.99 4.18 -8.25
N GLY A 73 -13.11 3.95 -9.24
CA GLY A 73 -11.67 4.21 -9.10
C GLY A 73 -11.37 5.64 -8.66
N GLU A 74 -12.11 6.62 -9.24
CA GLU A 74 -11.97 8.04 -8.91
C GLU A 74 -12.33 8.35 -7.45
N LEU A 75 -13.44 7.78 -6.94
CA LEU A 75 -13.85 7.97 -5.55
C LEU A 75 -12.89 7.30 -4.58
N ARG A 76 -12.38 6.11 -4.89
CA ARG A 76 -11.37 5.43 -4.08
C ARG A 76 -10.06 6.23 -4.05
N LEU A 77 -9.63 6.77 -5.18
CA LEU A 77 -8.47 7.66 -5.28
C LEU A 77 -8.67 8.93 -4.44
N ALA A 78 -9.86 9.57 -4.54
CA ALA A 78 -10.19 10.75 -3.73
C ALA A 78 -10.12 10.45 -2.23
N MET A 79 -10.66 9.31 -1.79
CA MET A 79 -10.60 8.87 -0.39
C MET A 79 -9.15 8.64 0.07
N VAL A 80 -8.31 7.98 -0.74
CA VAL A 80 -6.90 7.77 -0.38
C VAL A 80 -6.14 9.08 -0.32
N ARG A 81 -6.34 9.99 -1.27
CA ARG A 81 -5.72 11.34 -1.26
C ARG A 81 -6.14 12.15 -0.04
N ALA A 82 -7.43 12.10 0.32
CA ALA A 82 -7.95 12.77 1.51
C ALA A 82 -7.36 12.21 2.80
N ALA A 83 -7.18 10.88 2.89
CA ALA A 83 -6.57 10.22 4.03
C ALA A 83 -5.08 10.56 4.21
N MET A 84 -4.36 10.81 3.11
CA MET A 84 -2.92 11.11 3.14
C MET A 84 -2.60 12.60 3.23
N LYS A 85 -3.61 13.47 3.25
CA LYS A 85 -3.40 14.92 3.28
C LYS A 85 -2.60 15.34 4.53
N GLY A 86 -1.50 16.07 4.32
CA GLY A 86 -0.64 16.55 5.40
C GLY A 86 0.46 15.57 5.84
N GLU A 87 0.57 14.40 5.21
CA GLU A 87 1.57 13.37 5.50
C GLU A 87 2.72 13.40 4.49
N PRO A 88 3.85 14.08 4.77
CA PRO A 88 4.88 14.36 3.77
C PRO A 88 5.62 13.12 3.25
N LYS A 89 5.63 12.04 4.04
CA LYS A 89 6.28 10.78 3.65
C LYS A 89 5.33 9.79 2.95
N PHE A 90 4.09 10.20 2.70
CA PHE A 90 3.12 9.41 1.98
C PHE A 90 2.76 10.07 0.65
N ALA A 91 2.72 9.26 -0.39
CA ALA A 91 2.26 9.67 -1.72
C ALA A 91 1.13 8.78 -2.19
N VAL A 92 0.36 9.25 -3.14
CA VAL A 92 -0.67 8.47 -3.81
C VAL A 92 -0.39 8.50 -5.30
N ASP A 93 -0.30 7.32 -5.91
CA ASP A 93 -0.12 7.16 -7.35
C ASP A 93 -1.36 6.49 -7.95
N ASP A 94 -1.89 7.05 -9.02
CA ASP A 94 -3.07 6.58 -9.72
C ASP A 94 -2.73 5.75 -10.98
N CYS A 95 -1.49 5.31 -11.13
CA CYS A 95 -0.99 4.62 -12.32
C CYS A 95 -1.87 3.42 -12.72
N GLU A 96 -2.34 2.63 -11.75
CA GLU A 96 -3.21 1.49 -12.05
C GLU A 96 -4.61 1.91 -12.55
N LEU A 97 -5.13 3.06 -12.10
CA LEU A 97 -6.40 3.58 -12.56
C LEU A 97 -6.32 4.19 -13.97
N ARG A 98 -5.13 4.62 -14.39
CA ARG A 98 -4.87 5.16 -15.74
C ARG A 98 -4.63 4.09 -16.79
N ARG A 99 -4.26 2.87 -16.36
CA ARG A 99 -4.02 1.74 -17.27
C ARG A 99 -5.29 0.93 -17.51
N PRO A 100 -5.44 0.29 -18.68
CA PRO A 100 -6.47 -0.71 -18.88
C PRO A 100 -6.36 -1.84 -17.84
N PRO A 101 -7.48 -2.35 -17.29
CA PRO A 101 -7.46 -3.50 -16.39
C PRO A 101 -7.03 -4.79 -17.13
N PRO A 102 -6.53 -5.83 -16.43
CA PRO A 102 -6.36 -5.89 -14.99
C PRO A 102 -5.09 -5.20 -14.47
N SER A 103 -5.07 -4.83 -13.17
CA SER A 103 -3.91 -4.24 -12.51
C SER A 103 -2.93 -5.32 -12.06
N TYR A 104 -1.72 -5.35 -12.60
CA TYR A 104 -0.66 -6.25 -12.15
C TYR A 104 0.39 -5.46 -11.37
N THR A 105 0.77 -5.98 -10.21
CA THR A 105 1.77 -5.35 -9.33
C THR A 105 3.12 -5.15 -10.02
N ILE A 106 3.53 -6.08 -10.87
CA ILE A 106 4.80 -5.97 -11.59
C ILE A 106 4.83 -4.77 -12.51
N ASP A 107 3.75 -4.48 -13.24
CA ASP A 107 3.68 -3.32 -14.14
C ASP A 107 3.80 -2.01 -13.36
N THR A 108 3.20 -1.97 -12.15
CA THR A 108 3.29 -0.84 -11.23
C THR A 108 4.72 -0.64 -10.73
N VAL A 109 5.39 -1.74 -10.35
CA VAL A 109 6.81 -1.71 -9.94
C VAL A 109 7.70 -1.24 -11.08
N GLU A 110 7.50 -1.73 -12.30
CA GLU A 110 8.28 -1.34 -13.49
C GLU A 110 8.09 0.16 -13.80
N GLU A 111 6.87 0.68 -13.71
CA GLU A 111 6.57 2.10 -13.95
C GLU A 111 7.24 2.99 -12.90
N ILE A 112 7.11 2.65 -11.62
CA ILE A 112 7.75 3.40 -10.52
C ILE A 112 9.27 3.33 -10.65
N ARG A 113 9.84 2.19 -11.02
CA ARG A 113 11.29 2.03 -11.18
C ARG A 113 11.87 2.86 -12.33
N LYS A 114 11.09 3.08 -13.40
CA LYS A 114 11.49 3.98 -14.50
C LYS A 114 11.65 5.43 -14.03
N SER A 115 10.77 5.88 -13.14
CA SER A 115 10.76 7.25 -12.61
C SER A 115 11.69 7.46 -11.41
N LYS A 116 11.99 6.40 -10.66
CA LYS A 116 12.77 6.42 -9.42
C LYS A 116 13.94 5.44 -9.52
N ARG A 117 14.96 5.83 -10.29
CA ARG A 117 16.21 5.05 -10.43
C ARG A 117 16.96 5.01 -9.10
N ASP A 118 17.77 4.00 -8.90
CA ASP A 118 18.60 3.80 -7.69
C ASP A 118 17.80 3.80 -6.38
N THR A 119 16.64 3.14 -6.40
CA THR A 119 15.73 3.03 -5.27
C THR A 119 15.49 1.57 -4.93
N ALA A 120 15.61 1.21 -3.64
CA ALA A 120 15.16 -0.08 -3.13
C ALA A 120 13.64 -0.04 -2.94
N ILE A 121 12.92 -0.94 -3.59
CA ILE A 121 11.46 -1.02 -3.56
C ILE A 121 11.03 -2.12 -2.59
N TYR A 122 10.16 -1.76 -1.65
CA TYR A 122 9.48 -2.66 -0.73
C TYR A 122 8.02 -2.79 -1.15
N CYS A 123 7.59 -3.98 -1.55
CA CYS A 123 6.19 -4.25 -1.89
C CYS A 123 5.46 -4.66 -0.62
N LEU A 124 4.55 -3.81 -0.15
CA LEU A 124 3.76 -4.00 1.07
C LEU A 124 2.45 -4.70 0.72
N ILE A 125 2.27 -5.92 1.22
CA ILE A 125 1.22 -6.83 0.80
C ILE A 125 0.38 -7.23 2.02
N GLY A 126 -0.94 -7.08 1.94
CA GLY A 126 -1.82 -7.57 3.00
C GLY A 126 -1.80 -9.10 3.10
N GLU A 127 -1.83 -9.63 4.33
CA GLU A 127 -1.80 -11.06 4.65
C GLU A 127 -2.82 -11.89 3.85
N ASP A 128 -3.99 -11.32 3.57
CA ASP A 128 -5.07 -11.95 2.77
C ASP A 128 -4.69 -12.30 1.32
N ASN A 129 -3.52 -11.87 0.86
CA ASN A 129 -3.00 -12.16 -0.48
C ASN A 129 -1.90 -13.23 -0.50
N VAL A 130 -1.34 -13.61 0.66
CA VAL A 130 -0.15 -14.47 0.75
C VAL A 130 -0.34 -15.82 0.06
N ASP A 131 -1.45 -16.51 0.32
CA ASP A 131 -1.76 -17.82 -0.28
C ASP A 131 -1.87 -17.80 -1.82
N ARG A 132 -1.96 -16.59 -2.39
CA ARG A 132 -2.12 -16.39 -3.84
C ARG A 132 -0.94 -15.68 -4.49
N LEU A 133 0.13 -15.37 -3.74
CA LEU A 133 1.29 -14.64 -4.25
C LEU A 133 1.94 -15.34 -5.44
N THR A 134 2.07 -16.66 -5.37
CA THR A 134 2.66 -17.47 -6.45
C THR A 134 1.84 -17.45 -7.74
N ASN A 135 0.55 -17.07 -7.65
CA ASN A 135 -0.34 -16.91 -8.79
C ASN A 135 -0.32 -15.50 -9.39
N TRP A 136 0.49 -14.60 -8.83
CA TRP A 136 0.59 -13.25 -9.37
C TRP A 136 1.29 -13.26 -10.73
N HIS A 137 0.85 -12.39 -11.61
CA HIS A 137 1.43 -12.25 -12.94
C HIS A 137 2.93 -11.95 -12.85
N ARG A 138 3.75 -12.77 -13.51
CA ARG A 138 5.23 -12.67 -13.52
C ARG A 138 5.83 -12.63 -12.10
N PHE A 139 5.29 -13.40 -11.16
CA PHE A 139 5.70 -13.38 -9.75
C PHE A 139 7.22 -13.62 -9.56
N THR A 140 7.80 -14.60 -10.27
CA THR A 140 9.25 -14.89 -10.18
C THR A 140 10.14 -13.72 -10.63
N GLU A 141 9.63 -12.86 -11.51
CA GLU A 141 10.35 -11.64 -11.89
C GLU A 141 10.14 -10.54 -10.84
N LEU A 142 8.91 -10.39 -10.35
CA LEU A 142 8.56 -9.42 -9.33
C LEU A 142 9.41 -9.62 -8.06
N GLU A 143 9.53 -10.85 -7.57
CA GLU A 143 10.28 -11.15 -6.33
C GLU A 143 11.79 -10.84 -6.45
N LYS A 144 12.35 -10.84 -7.67
CA LYS A 144 13.73 -10.40 -7.93
C LYS A 144 13.88 -8.88 -7.97
N MET A 145 12.78 -8.17 -8.17
CA MET A 145 12.79 -6.71 -8.32
C MET A 145 12.53 -5.97 -7.01
N VAL A 146 11.88 -6.61 -6.04
CA VAL A 146 11.40 -5.94 -4.82
C VAL A 146 11.67 -6.76 -3.56
N HIS A 147 11.67 -6.08 -2.41
CA HIS A 147 11.57 -6.74 -1.11
C HIS A 147 10.09 -6.93 -0.77
N LEU A 148 9.63 -8.18 -0.71
CA LEU A 148 8.26 -8.50 -0.30
C LEU A 148 8.15 -8.39 1.22
N VAL A 149 7.15 -7.68 1.72
CA VAL A 149 6.86 -7.52 3.15
C VAL A 149 5.36 -7.65 3.37
N ILE A 150 4.99 -8.53 4.28
CA ILE A 150 3.60 -8.81 4.58
C ILE A 150 3.11 -7.89 5.70
N LEU A 151 1.96 -7.28 5.49
CA LEU A 151 1.26 -6.46 6.49
C LEU A 151 0.15 -7.32 7.10
N ASP A 152 0.39 -7.82 8.30
CA ASP A 152 -0.60 -8.60 9.05
C ASP A 152 -1.36 -7.76 10.06
N ARG A 153 -2.68 -7.87 10.03
CA ARG A 153 -3.60 -7.24 10.98
C ARG A 153 -4.29 -8.24 11.92
N THR A 154 -4.02 -9.53 11.75
CA THR A 154 -4.68 -10.60 12.49
C THR A 154 -3.99 -10.90 13.80
N GLY A 155 -2.66 -10.72 13.86
CA GLY A 155 -1.80 -11.11 14.97
C GLY A 155 -1.71 -12.64 15.14
N GLN A 156 -1.99 -13.39 14.07
CA GLN A 156 -1.79 -14.85 14.04
C GLN A 156 -0.34 -15.18 13.65
N PRO A 157 0.21 -16.28 14.12
CA PRO A 157 1.53 -16.73 13.65
C PRO A 157 1.55 -16.89 12.14
N PRO A 158 2.60 -16.37 11.44
CA PRO A 158 2.67 -16.47 9.99
C PRO A 158 2.85 -17.92 9.54
N THR A 159 2.20 -18.28 8.44
CA THR A 159 2.31 -19.61 7.79
C THR A 159 3.33 -19.63 6.66
N HIS A 160 4.10 -18.55 6.50
CA HIS A 160 5.07 -18.32 5.41
C HIS A 160 6.38 -17.75 5.94
N SER A 161 7.42 -17.69 5.10
CA SER A 161 8.76 -17.20 5.45
C SER A 161 9.02 -15.73 5.09
N TYR A 162 8.06 -15.01 4.55
CA TYR A 162 8.22 -13.59 4.22
C TYR A 162 8.34 -12.73 5.48
N PRO A 163 9.11 -11.63 5.46
CA PRO A 163 9.10 -10.64 6.54
C PRO A 163 7.68 -10.11 6.81
N VAL A 164 7.31 -10.03 8.09
CA VAL A 164 5.98 -9.60 8.53
C VAL A 164 6.08 -8.34 9.38
N ILE A 165 5.19 -7.40 9.12
CA ILE A 165 4.88 -6.30 10.03
C ILE A 165 3.49 -6.58 10.56
N ASP A 166 3.41 -6.94 11.83
CA ASP A 166 2.19 -7.34 12.49
C ASP A 166 1.66 -6.25 13.42
N ARG A 167 0.35 -6.07 13.38
CA ARG A 167 -0.38 -5.27 14.36
C ARG A 167 -1.83 -5.73 14.40
N LYS A 168 -2.24 -6.31 15.51
CA LYS A 168 -3.63 -6.75 15.68
C LYS A 168 -4.61 -5.56 15.59
N ILE A 169 -5.34 -5.47 14.49
CA ILE A 169 -6.31 -4.41 14.21
C ILE A 169 -7.52 -5.02 13.52
N ASP A 170 -8.65 -5.04 14.22
CA ASP A 170 -9.91 -5.58 13.70
C ASP A 170 -10.74 -4.48 13.01
N ILE A 171 -10.22 -3.94 11.91
CA ILE A 171 -10.91 -3.00 11.03
C ILE A 171 -10.82 -3.51 9.59
N SER A 172 -11.96 -3.64 8.92
CA SER A 172 -11.99 -4.06 7.51
C SER A 172 -12.93 -3.21 6.66
N ALA A 173 -12.62 -3.06 5.39
CA ALA A 173 -13.48 -2.38 4.43
C ALA A 173 -14.88 -3.03 4.35
N THR A 174 -14.95 -4.35 4.44
CA THR A 174 -16.22 -5.08 4.47
C THR A 174 -17.08 -4.72 5.67
N GLU A 175 -16.47 -4.65 6.88
CA GLU A 175 -17.19 -4.22 8.08
C GLU A 175 -17.69 -2.78 7.95
N ILE A 176 -16.85 -1.88 7.43
CA ILE A 176 -17.20 -0.47 7.22
C ILE A 176 -18.40 -0.36 6.29
N ARG A 177 -18.40 -1.05 5.15
CA ARG A 177 -19.52 -1.04 4.21
C ARG A 177 -20.82 -1.58 4.83
N LYS A 178 -20.74 -2.68 5.60
CA LYS A 178 -21.88 -3.24 6.33
C LYS A 178 -22.44 -2.24 7.36
N ARG A 179 -21.57 -1.51 8.06
CA ARG A 179 -22.00 -0.48 9.01
C ARG A 179 -22.75 0.64 8.33
N VAL A 180 -22.22 1.16 7.20
CA VAL A 180 -22.90 2.22 6.43
C VAL A 180 -24.26 1.72 5.94
N ALA A 181 -24.36 0.55 5.33
CA ALA A 181 -25.60 -0.02 4.84
C ALA A 181 -26.67 -0.22 5.94
N SER A 182 -26.24 -0.45 7.18
CA SER A 182 -27.13 -0.59 8.35
C SER A 182 -27.31 0.70 9.16
N GLY A 183 -26.89 1.87 8.63
CA GLY A 183 -27.00 3.16 9.30
C GLY A 183 -26.15 3.32 10.56
N ARG A 184 -25.17 2.42 10.79
CA ARG A 184 -24.25 2.50 11.94
C ARG A 184 -23.09 3.43 11.65
N SER A 185 -22.60 4.15 12.69
CA SER A 185 -21.46 5.04 12.58
C SER A 185 -20.19 4.28 12.17
N ILE A 186 -19.40 4.93 11.30
CA ILE A 186 -18.03 4.48 10.92
C ILE A 186 -16.96 5.41 11.48
N ARG A 187 -17.35 6.32 12.36
CA ARG A 187 -16.43 7.23 13.04
C ARG A 187 -15.34 6.44 13.75
N TYR A 188 -14.11 6.91 13.65
CA TYR A 188 -12.88 6.26 14.14
C TYR A 188 -12.44 4.98 13.40
N LEU A 189 -13.23 4.46 12.47
CA LEU A 189 -12.80 3.36 11.59
C LEU A 189 -12.09 3.89 10.34
N VAL A 190 -12.49 5.09 9.91
CA VAL A 190 -11.90 5.81 8.78
C VAL A 190 -11.50 7.23 9.20
N PRO A 191 -10.56 7.89 8.48
CA PRO A 191 -10.30 9.31 8.68
C PRO A 191 -11.56 10.15 8.47
N PRO A 192 -11.72 11.27 9.19
CA PRO A 192 -12.91 12.14 9.05
C PRO A 192 -13.14 12.61 7.61
N ALA A 193 -12.10 12.92 6.85
CA ALA A 193 -12.20 13.32 5.45
C ALA A 193 -12.72 12.19 4.54
N VAL A 194 -12.43 10.93 4.87
CA VAL A 194 -12.96 9.75 4.15
C VAL A 194 -14.42 9.54 4.50
N GLU A 195 -14.79 9.65 5.78
CA GLU A 195 -16.19 9.59 6.24
C GLU A 195 -17.06 10.64 5.53
N GLU A 196 -16.52 11.86 5.37
CA GLU A 196 -17.22 12.95 4.67
C GLU A 196 -17.47 12.62 3.19
N ILE A 197 -16.48 12.04 2.49
CA ILE A 197 -16.65 11.60 1.10
C ILE A 197 -17.72 10.51 1.01
N ILE A 198 -17.66 9.49 1.87
CA ILE A 198 -18.64 8.40 1.90
C ILE A 198 -20.05 8.94 2.07
N ARG A 199 -20.23 9.88 2.99
CA ARG A 199 -21.53 10.51 3.29
C ARG A 199 -22.04 11.37 2.12
N ARG A 200 -21.18 12.25 1.58
CA ARG A 200 -21.53 13.18 0.49
C ARG A 200 -21.90 12.44 -0.79
N GLU A 201 -21.12 11.40 -1.14
CA GLU A 201 -21.34 10.61 -2.35
C GLU A 201 -22.33 9.45 -2.15
N LYS A 202 -22.93 9.34 -0.96
CA LYS A 202 -23.92 8.30 -0.59
C LYS A 202 -23.40 6.88 -0.87
N LEU A 203 -22.10 6.62 -0.63
CA LEU A 203 -21.49 5.33 -0.88
C LEU A 203 -21.96 4.28 0.13
N TYR A 204 -22.04 3.03 -0.33
CA TYR A 204 -22.31 1.85 0.49
C TYR A 204 -23.67 1.83 1.23
N LEU A 205 -24.64 2.65 0.81
CA LEU A 205 -25.99 2.66 1.42
C LEU A 205 -26.78 1.38 1.10
N GLU A 206 -26.52 0.77 -0.07
CA GLU A 206 -27.10 -0.49 -0.49
C GLU A 206 -26.01 -1.55 -0.52
N GLN A 207 -26.28 -2.76 0.00
CA GLN A 207 -25.42 -3.89 -0.21
C GLN A 207 -25.80 -4.53 -1.54
N PRO A 208 -24.87 -4.79 -2.45
CA PRO A 208 -25.15 -5.72 -3.54
C PRO A 208 -25.49 -7.09 -2.94
N GLN A 209 -26.65 -7.61 -3.35
CA GLN A 209 -27.14 -8.95 -3.00
C GLN A 209 -26.14 -10.03 -3.49
#